data_958f8921e077801b28568c0399fc6d6a
#
_entry.id   958f8921e077801b28568c0399fc6d6a
#
_cell.length_a   1.000
_cell.length_b   1.000
_cell.length_c   1.000
_cell.angle_alpha   90.00
_cell.angle_beta   90.00
_cell.angle_gamma   90.00
#
_symmetry.space_group_name_H-M   'P 1'
#
loop_
_entity.id
_entity.type
_entity.pdbx_description
1 polymer ?
#
loop_
_entity_poly.entity_id
_entity_poly.type
_entity_poly.pdbx_seq_one_letter_code
_entity_poly.pdbx_strand_id
1 'polypeptide(L)'
;MTRFRSALAPLAIALAGLTAVPQQAWAAPPKPVPSVAQQQQPPAAPKAACGPTVKATTTDARLTSLFTNYGNDNSRLDDWTGADGTYSVKLPNGKELWIFSDTFLGRVNTDGSRPPVVGEGGDTVFLNNSFAVERDGRLSTIHDGTAAAPTAVMPPRDQNHWYWAGDATVAGGLVEVTYQEYERYGTGAWDWRWHRNVVARFAPGRLNAPVSVTNLPSGHGVAWASAVLKDGGYTYVYGVEDLGSPKYMHVARVSGQSLLGTWEFLKADGTWSPNEADSARVMSGVANEYSVTKVGSGYVLITHDTTEVLSPNIVAYTSCSPFGPFTGKQHVYTTPETKGNIFTYNAHAHPEVAGNGLVISYNVNSFVNTDHYRDVTIYRPRFLDVTFQ
;
A
#
# COMPACT_ATOMS: atom_id res chain seq x y z
N MET A 1 44.02 23.30 -3.45
CA MET A 1 42.62 23.72 -3.68
C MET A 1 42.02 22.81 -4.74
N THR A 2 41.56 21.65 -4.33
CA THR A 2 41.01 20.60 -5.22
C THR A 2 39.50 20.61 -5.05
N ARG A 3 38.80 21.06 -6.09
CA ARG A 3 37.34 21.12 -6.11
C ARG A 3 36.78 19.69 -6.29
N PHE A 4 36.14 19.16 -5.28
CA PHE A 4 35.25 17.98 -5.42
C PHE A 4 34.02 18.40 -6.23
N ARG A 5 33.91 17.88 -7.44
CA ARG A 5 32.68 17.88 -8.19
C ARG A 5 31.85 16.68 -7.72
N SER A 6 30.80 16.94 -6.95
CA SER A 6 29.78 15.95 -6.67
C SER A 6 29.04 15.66 -7.98
N ALA A 7 29.26 14.49 -8.52
CA ALA A 7 28.45 13.97 -9.61
C ALA A 7 27.10 13.51 -9.03
N LEU A 8 26.07 14.29 -9.21
CA LEU A 8 24.69 13.86 -9.05
C LEU A 8 24.43 12.82 -10.15
N ALA A 9 24.40 11.54 -9.77
CA ALA A 9 23.89 10.50 -10.64
C ALA A 9 22.38 10.72 -10.83
N PRO A 10 21.86 10.65 -12.06
CA PRO A 10 20.41 10.77 -12.27
C PRO A 10 19.73 9.61 -11.57
N LEU A 11 18.79 9.94 -10.69
CA LEU A 11 17.84 9.00 -10.12
C LEU A 11 16.98 8.51 -11.29
N ALA A 12 17.27 7.33 -11.79
CA ALA A 12 16.46 6.71 -12.83
C ALA A 12 15.13 6.31 -12.19
N ILE A 13 14.14 7.15 -12.40
CA ILE A 13 12.74 6.84 -12.14
C ILE A 13 12.44 5.58 -12.95
N ALA A 14 11.90 4.55 -12.30
CA ALA A 14 11.40 3.35 -12.98
C ALA A 14 10.07 3.66 -13.71
N LEU A 15 10.10 4.69 -14.51
CA LEU A 15 9.09 5.09 -15.46
C LEU A 15 9.60 4.59 -16.84
N ALA A 16 9.29 3.32 -17.18
CA ALA A 16 9.71 2.73 -18.42
C ALA A 16 8.97 3.37 -19.60
N GLY A 17 9.71 4.05 -20.46
CA GLY A 17 9.21 4.40 -21.79
C GLY A 17 8.89 3.12 -22.57
N LEU A 18 7.64 2.90 -22.90
CA LEU A 18 7.22 1.85 -23.83
C LEU A 18 7.52 2.33 -25.26
N THR A 19 8.70 2.00 -25.78
CA THR A 19 8.86 1.78 -27.20
C THR A 19 8.15 0.46 -27.54
N ALA A 20 7.43 0.41 -28.66
CA ALA A 20 6.67 -0.73 -29.12
C ALA A 20 7.40 -2.05 -28.84
N VAL A 21 6.82 -2.88 -27.97
CA VAL A 21 7.34 -4.19 -27.62
C VAL A 21 6.97 -5.13 -28.76
N PRO A 22 7.93 -5.80 -29.44
CA PRO A 22 7.60 -6.99 -30.18
C PRO A 22 7.14 -8.06 -29.19
N GLN A 23 6.03 -8.70 -29.49
CA GLN A 23 5.59 -9.90 -28.77
C GLN A 23 6.71 -10.94 -28.79
N GLN A 24 7.49 -11.04 -27.72
CA GLN A 24 8.33 -12.20 -27.51
C GLN A 24 8.52 -12.50 -26.01
N ALA A 25 8.06 -13.69 -25.71
CA ALA A 25 8.54 -14.62 -24.71
C ALA A 25 8.51 -14.15 -23.24
N TRP A 26 7.44 -14.47 -22.59
CA TRP A 26 7.47 -14.82 -21.16
C TRP A 26 8.60 -15.83 -20.93
N ALA A 27 9.53 -15.49 -20.07
CA ALA A 27 10.56 -16.43 -19.65
C ALA A 27 9.88 -17.71 -19.15
N ALA A 28 10.37 -18.86 -19.62
CA ALA A 28 9.84 -20.15 -19.23
C ALA A 28 9.81 -20.27 -17.71
N PRO A 29 8.72 -20.79 -17.12
CA PRO A 29 8.63 -20.98 -15.69
C PRO A 29 9.74 -21.91 -15.19
N PRO A 30 10.30 -21.71 -14.01
CA PRO A 30 11.27 -22.64 -13.42
C PRO A 30 10.62 -24.04 -13.32
N LYS A 31 11.41 -25.06 -13.54
CA LYS A 31 10.96 -26.46 -13.49
C LYS A 31 10.24 -26.75 -12.18
N PRO A 32 9.10 -27.46 -12.22
CA PRO A 32 8.32 -27.76 -11.03
C PRO A 32 9.15 -28.59 -10.04
N VAL A 33 9.23 -28.11 -8.81
CA VAL A 33 9.67 -28.90 -7.67
C VAL A 33 8.65 -30.03 -7.47
N PRO A 34 9.03 -31.29 -7.15
CA PRO A 34 8.09 -32.37 -7.00
C PRO A 34 7.01 -32.05 -5.96
N SER A 35 5.74 -32.16 -6.34
CA SER A 35 4.61 -31.95 -5.47
C SER A 35 4.60 -32.99 -4.36
N VAL A 36 4.71 -32.53 -3.11
CA VAL A 36 4.23 -33.32 -1.98
C VAL A 36 2.71 -33.44 -2.15
N ALA A 37 2.22 -34.66 -2.24
CA ALA A 37 0.80 -34.95 -2.41
C ALA A 37 -0.02 -34.22 -1.33
N GLN A 38 -0.83 -33.26 -1.74
CA GLN A 38 -1.81 -32.61 -0.88
C GLN A 38 -2.88 -33.64 -0.51
N GLN A 39 -2.88 -34.09 0.74
CA GLN A 39 -4.05 -34.74 1.31
C GLN A 39 -5.18 -33.71 1.34
N GLN A 40 -6.13 -33.88 0.44
CA GLN A 40 -7.38 -33.10 0.45
C GLN A 40 -8.13 -33.41 1.75
N GLN A 41 -8.16 -32.45 2.66
CA GLN A 41 -9.04 -32.50 3.83
C GLN A 41 -10.50 -32.37 3.33
N PRO A 42 -11.44 -33.18 3.81
CA PRO A 42 -12.83 -33.06 3.41
C PRO A 42 -13.35 -31.66 3.76
N PRO A 43 -14.23 -31.06 2.93
CA PRO A 43 -14.77 -29.73 3.17
C PRO A 43 -15.50 -29.73 4.52
N ALA A 44 -15.03 -28.86 5.42
CA ALA A 44 -15.73 -28.58 6.66
C ALA A 44 -17.14 -28.05 6.32
N ALA A 45 -18.14 -28.51 7.08
CA ALA A 45 -19.51 -28.03 6.95
C ALA A 45 -19.54 -26.48 6.99
N PRO A 46 -20.35 -25.81 6.16
CA PRO A 46 -20.41 -24.36 6.13
C PRO A 46 -20.80 -23.83 7.51
N LYS A 47 -19.86 -23.21 8.20
CA LYS A 47 -20.17 -22.40 9.39
C LYS A 47 -21.10 -21.28 8.93
N ALA A 48 -22.14 -20.98 9.74
CA ALA A 48 -22.99 -19.82 9.51
C ALA A 48 -22.13 -18.59 9.19
N ALA A 49 -22.52 -17.82 8.17
CA ALA A 49 -21.81 -16.63 7.78
C ALA A 49 -21.70 -15.69 8.96
N CYS A 50 -20.51 -15.47 9.48
CA CYS A 50 -20.27 -14.62 10.66
C CYS A 50 -19.80 -13.23 10.27
N GLY A 51 -19.79 -12.91 9.01
CA GLY A 51 -19.30 -11.61 8.55
C GLY A 51 -20.45 -10.74 8.04
N PRO A 52 -20.29 -9.45 8.11
CA PRO A 52 -21.28 -8.52 7.57
C PRO A 52 -21.37 -8.66 6.06
N THR A 53 -22.56 -8.40 5.52
CA THR A 53 -22.79 -8.36 4.07
C THR A 53 -22.71 -6.92 3.57
N VAL A 54 -22.07 -6.69 2.43
CA VAL A 54 -22.06 -5.39 1.75
C VAL A 54 -23.50 -5.01 1.42
N LYS A 55 -23.94 -3.87 1.95
CA LYS A 55 -25.29 -3.35 1.74
C LYS A 55 -25.33 -2.32 0.62
N ALA A 56 -24.43 -1.37 0.64
CA ALA A 56 -24.33 -0.33 -0.37
C ALA A 56 -22.92 0.26 -0.41
N THR A 57 -22.53 0.72 -1.59
CA THR A 57 -21.30 1.49 -1.82
C THR A 57 -21.65 2.79 -2.52
N THR A 58 -21.15 3.90 -2.02
CA THR A 58 -21.25 5.23 -2.62
C THR A 58 -19.89 5.89 -2.70
N THR A 59 -19.70 6.81 -3.64
CA THR A 59 -18.46 7.61 -3.70
C THR A 59 -18.42 8.62 -2.55
N ASP A 60 -17.29 8.70 -1.83
CA ASP A 60 -17.03 9.80 -0.89
C ASP A 60 -16.48 11.00 -1.66
N ALA A 61 -17.41 11.86 -2.10
CA ALA A 61 -17.06 13.08 -2.82
C ALA A 61 -16.31 14.08 -1.93
N ARG A 62 -16.51 14.06 -0.60
CA ARG A 62 -15.85 14.94 0.36
C ARG A 62 -14.35 14.67 0.41
N LEU A 63 -13.96 13.43 0.63
CA LEU A 63 -12.53 13.05 0.68
C LEU A 63 -11.90 13.18 -0.71
N THR A 64 -12.54 12.70 -1.76
CA THR A 64 -12.03 12.84 -3.12
C THR A 64 -11.81 14.32 -3.49
N SER A 65 -12.72 15.21 -3.11
CA SER A 65 -12.57 16.65 -3.33
C SER A 65 -11.49 17.28 -2.45
N LEU A 66 -11.34 16.83 -1.21
CA LEU A 66 -10.28 17.30 -0.30
C LEU A 66 -8.89 17.08 -0.93
N PHE A 67 -8.61 15.87 -1.39
CA PHE A 67 -7.33 15.54 -2.05
C PHE A 67 -7.18 16.24 -3.41
N THR A 68 -8.26 16.35 -4.18
CA THR A 68 -8.24 17.05 -5.47
C THR A 68 -7.92 18.53 -5.30
N ASN A 69 -8.60 19.20 -4.38
CA ASN A 69 -8.42 20.64 -4.13
C ASN A 69 -7.02 20.91 -3.57
N TYR A 70 -6.56 20.08 -2.63
CA TYR A 70 -5.22 20.20 -2.08
C TYR A 70 -4.14 19.98 -3.14
N GLY A 71 -4.26 18.92 -3.93
CA GLY A 71 -3.29 18.62 -4.98
C GLY A 71 -3.28 19.61 -6.15
N ASN A 72 -4.28 20.50 -6.25
CA ASN A 72 -4.34 21.61 -7.22
C ASN A 72 -3.91 22.96 -6.60
N ASP A 73 -3.64 23.02 -5.29
CA ASP A 73 -3.18 24.23 -4.62
C ASP A 73 -1.69 24.44 -4.87
N ASN A 74 -1.36 25.49 -5.62
CA ASN A 74 0.00 25.86 -5.93
C ASN A 74 0.59 26.88 -4.95
N SER A 75 0.03 27.05 -3.76
CA SER A 75 0.54 27.97 -2.74
C SER A 75 1.96 27.59 -2.28
N ARG A 76 2.31 26.31 -2.37
CA ARG A 76 3.63 25.76 -2.12
C ARG A 76 4.01 24.78 -3.24
N LEU A 77 5.27 24.79 -3.66
CA LEU A 77 5.78 23.92 -4.71
C LEU A 77 6.42 22.62 -4.17
N ASP A 78 6.39 22.44 -2.88
CA ASP A 78 6.80 21.21 -2.18
C ASP A 78 5.60 20.44 -1.61
N ASP A 79 4.38 20.79 -2.01
CA ASP A 79 3.16 20.09 -1.60
C ASP A 79 2.83 18.93 -2.54
N TRP A 80 2.11 17.98 -1.96
CA TRP A 80 1.59 16.78 -2.61
C TRP A 80 0.64 17.14 -3.76
N THR A 81 0.84 16.53 -4.92
CA THR A 81 -0.03 16.70 -6.09
C THR A 81 -0.62 15.38 -6.60
N GLY A 82 -0.13 14.26 -6.05
CA GLY A 82 -0.62 12.92 -6.36
C GLY A 82 0.33 11.85 -5.80
N ALA A 83 -0.24 10.72 -5.38
CA ALA A 83 0.53 9.59 -4.85
C ALA A 83 -0.29 8.31 -4.94
N ASP A 84 0.37 7.17 -4.68
CA ASP A 84 -0.24 5.86 -4.46
C ASP A 84 0.07 5.28 -3.07
N GLY A 85 -0.35 4.03 -2.82
CA GLY A 85 -0.17 3.38 -1.52
C GLY A 85 -0.88 4.15 -0.42
N THR A 86 -2.18 4.44 -0.59
CA THR A 86 -2.94 5.29 0.33
C THR A 86 -3.32 4.52 1.59
N TYR A 87 -2.53 4.66 2.65
CA TYR A 87 -2.83 4.16 3.99
C TYR A 87 -3.17 5.31 4.94
N SER A 88 -3.72 4.99 6.11
CA SER A 88 -4.02 6.00 7.12
C SER A 88 -3.88 5.46 8.53
N VAL A 89 -3.63 6.35 9.47
CA VAL A 89 -3.65 6.04 10.90
C VAL A 89 -3.99 7.28 11.72
N LYS A 90 -4.82 7.10 12.74
CA LYS A 90 -5.13 8.17 13.67
C LYS A 90 -3.98 8.44 14.64
N LEU A 91 -3.49 9.67 14.63
CA LEU A 91 -2.45 10.12 15.53
C LEU A 91 -2.97 10.30 16.96
N PRO A 92 -2.11 10.21 18.01
CA PRO A 92 -2.50 10.43 19.40
C PRO A 92 -3.12 11.82 19.67
N ASN A 93 -2.86 12.79 18.83
CA ASN A 93 -3.41 14.16 18.92
C ASN A 93 -4.73 14.32 18.16
N GLY A 94 -5.33 13.24 17.67
CA GLY A 94 -6.62 13.21 16.99
C GLY A 94 -6.59 13.58 15.51
N LYS A 95 -5.43 13.93 14.94
CA LYS A 95 -5.27 14.16 13.49
C LYS A 95 -5.21 12.84 12.74
N GLU A 96 -5.58 12.83 11.46
CA GLU A 96 -5.35 11.70 10.57
C GLU A 96 -3.99 11.86 9.87
N LEU A 97 -3.20 10.80 9.87
CA LEU A 97 -1.99 10.69 9.07
C LEU A 97 -2.29 9.83 7.84
N TRP A 98 -2.17 10.42 6.67
CA TRP A 98 -2.20 9.74 5.39
C TRP A 98 -0.78 9.39 4.99
N ILE A 99 -0.57 8.15 4.55
CA ILE A 99 0.73 7.55 4.26
C ILE A 99 0.74 7.13 2.81
N PHE A 100 1.76 7.54 2.08
CA PHE A 100 1.87 7.30 0.65
C PHE A 100 3.19 6.63 0.29
N SER A 101 3.16 5.83 -0.77
CA SER A 101 4.34 5.37 -1.48
C SER A 101 4.78 6.41 -2.53
N ASP A 102 4.94 6.04 -3.77
CA ASP A 102 5.41 6.97 -4.80
C ASP A 102 4.55 8.25 -4.86
N THR A 103 5.21 9.39 -4.80
CA THR A 103 4.56 10.69 -4.59
C THR A 103 5.13 11.74 -5.53
N PHE A 104 4.25 12.47 -6.20
CA PHE A 104 4.58 13.70 -6.94
C PHE A 104 4.34 14.92 -6.07
N LEU A 105 5.35 15.79 -5.99
CA LEU A 105 5.24 17.13 -5.40
C LEU A 105 5.46 18.20 -6.48
N GLY A 106 4.85 19.36 -6.32
CA GLY A 106 5.15 20.47 -7.21
C GLY A 106 3.91 21.24 -7.68
N ARG A 107 4.00 21.73 -8.90
CA ARG A 107 2.98 22.56 -9.51
C ARG A 107 2.01 21.74 -10.35
N VAL A 108 0.73 22.15 -10.30
CA VAL A 108 -0.30 21.72 -11.23
C VAL A 108 -0.70 22.91 -12.11
N ASN A 109 -0.68 22.73 -13.42
CA ASN A 109 -1.08 23.75 -14.37
C ASN A 109 -2.62 23.94 -14.39
N THR A 110 -3.09 25.05 -14.89
CA THR A 110 -4.53 25.37 -14.95
C THR A 110 -5.33 24.42 -15.84
N ASP A 111 -4.68 23.74 -16.78
CA ASP A 111 -5.26 22.72 -17.64
C ASP A 111 -5.29 21.31 -17.01
N GLY A 112 -4.83 21.17 -15.75
CA GLY A 112 -4.76 19.90 -15.04
C GLY A 112 -3.52 19.06 -15.36
N SER A 113 -2.58 19.58 -16.12
CA SER A 113 -1.28 18.94 -16.36
C SER A 113 -0.26 19.30 -15.28
N ARG A 114 0.89 18.58 -15.27
CA ARG A 114 2.07 18.94 -14.48
C ARG A 114 3.33 18.88 -15.36
N PRO A 115 4.39 19.64 -15.02
CA PRO A 115 5.69 19.46 -15.66
C PRO A 115 6.20 18.02 -15.47
N PRO A 116 7.06 17.51 -16.35
CA PRO A 116 7.78 16.26 -16.12
C PRO A 116 8.60 16.31 -14.84
N VAL A 117 9.02 15.15 -14.35
CA VAL A 117 9.90 15.06 -13.19
C VAL A 117 11.29 15.64 -13.48
N VAL A 118 11.99 16.05 -12.42
CA VAL A 118 13.35 16.64 -12.53
C VAL A 118 14.30 15.79 -13.36
N GLY A 119 14.24 14.44 -13.20
CA GLY A 119 15.07 13.52 -13.98
C GLY A 119 14.76 13.48 -15.49
N GLU A 120 13.63 14.02 -15.92
CA GLU A 120 13.20 14.13 -17.31
C GLU A 120 13.18 15.58 -17.83
N GLY A 121 13.86 16.48 -17.12
CA GLY A 121 14.05 17.88 -17.51
C GLY A 121 12.92 18.83 -17.10
N GLY A 122 11.99 18.40 -16.26
CA GLY A 122 10.98 19.24 -15.63
C GLY A 122 11.37 19.72 -14.24
N ASP A 123 10.39 20.15 -13.45
CA ASP A 123 10.56 20.64 -12.08
C ASP A 123 9.68 19.89 -11.04
N THR A 124 8.90 18.91 -11.47
CA THR A 124 8.14 18.05 -10.56
C THR A 124 9.08 17.15 -9.76
N VAL A 125 8.97 17.18 -8.44
CA VAL A 125 9.71 16.28 -7.56
C VAL A 125 8.96 14.95 -7.44
N PHE A 126 9.73 13.85 -7.42
CA PHE A 126 9.21 12.50 -7.22
C PHE A 126 9.92 11.85 -6.03
N LEU A 127 9.13 11.38 -5.07
CA LEU A 127 9.60 10.72 -3.85
C LEU A 127 9.02 9.32 -3.78
N ASN A 128 9.75 8.36 -3.19
CA ASN A 128 9.24 7.00 -3.01
C ASN A 128 8.32 6.85 -1.78
N ASN A 129 8.23 7.85 -0.94
CA ASN A 129 7.24 7.90 0.14
C ASN A 129 7.12 9.31 0.70
N SER A 130 5.93 9.61 1.19
CA SER A 130 5.59 10.87 1.86
C SER A 130 4.41 10.67 2.79
N PHE A 131 4.11 11.69 3.60
CA PHE A 131 2.88 11.73 4.39
C PHE A 131 2.08 13.00 4.08
N ALA A 132 0.79 12.94 4.41
CA ALA A 132 -0.02 14.13 4.59
C ALA A 132 -0.76 14.05 5.92
N VAL A 133 -0.82 15.16 6.65
CA VAL A 133 -1.60 15.27 7.89
C VAL A 133 -2.88 16.01 7.58
N GLU A 134 -4.02 15.38 7.90
CA GLU A 134 -5.32 16.03 7.87
C GLU A 134 -5.67 16.58 9.25
N ARG A 135 -6.08 17.84 9.25
CA ARG A 135 -6.62 18.52 10.42
C ARG A 135 -7.73 19.46 10.01
N ASP A 136 -8.90 19.31 10.61
CA ASP A 136 -10.06 20.20 10.40
C ASP A 136 -10.40 20.38 8.91
N GLY A 137 -10.33 19.27 8.12
CA GLY A 137 -10.62 19.28 6.68
C GLY A 137 -9.53 19.96 5.83
N ARG A 138 -8.30 20.06 6.33
CA ARG A 138 -7.16 20.59 5.59
C ARG A 138 -6.01 19.60 5.62
N LEU A 139 -5.36 19.43 4.47
CA LEU A 139 -4.17 18.61 4.33
C LEU A 139 -2.89 19.47 4.43
N SER A 140 -1.82 18.84 4.87
CA SER A 140 -0.47 19.41 4.87
C SER A 140 0.52 18.30 4.56
N THR A 141 1.33 18.47 3.53
CA THR A 141 2.37 17.53 3.12
C THR A 141 3.49 17.46 4.17
N ILE A 142 3.95 16.25 4.43
CA ILE A 142 5.15 15.97 5.21
C ILE A 142 6.13 15.23 4.31
N HIS A 143 7.27 15.82 4.12
CA HIS A 143 8.48 15.25 3.51
C HIS A 143 9.68 15.62 4.37
N ASP A 144 10.82 15.00 4.17
CA ASP A 144 12.09 15.43 4.77
C ASP A 144 12.83 16.41 3.82
N GLY A 145 14.02 16.83 4.19
CA GLY A 145 14.79 17.82 3.45
C GLY A 145 14.24 19.24 3.63
N THR A 146 14.31 20.04 2.57
CA THR A 146 13.82 21.43 2.57
C THR A 146 12.79 21.63 1.46
N ALA A 147 12.03 22.72 1.51
CA ALA A 147 11.07 23.05 0.44
C ALA A 147 11.72 23.16 -0.95
N ALA A 148 12.98 23.56 -1.03
CA ALA A 148 13.74 23.63 -2.28
C ALA A 148 14.39 22.30 -2.71
N ALA A 149 14.48 21.34 -1.80
CA ALA A 149 15.05 20.01 -2.02
C ALA A 149 14.34 18.98 -1.11
N PRO A 150 13.06 18.68 -1.36
CA PRO A 150 12.32 17.72 -0.57
C PRO A 150 12.84 16.30 -0.81
N THR A 151 12.82 15.50 0.26
CA THR A 151 13.23 14.09 0.24
C THR A 151 12.20 13.23 0.96
N ALA A 152 12.25 11.92 0.72
CA ALA A 152 11.33 10.96 1.34
C ALA A 152 11.42 10.99 2.88
N VAL A 153 10.29 10.80 3.57
CA VAL A 153 10.25 10.69 5.05
C VAL A 153 10.97 9.43 5.55
N MET A 154 10.97 8.37 4.77
CA MET A 154 11.80 7.18 4.93
C MET A 154 12.82 7.17 3.80
N PRO A 155 14.04 7.71 4.04
CA PRO A 155 15.03 7.85 2.98
C PRO A 155 15.57 6.50 2.54
N PRO A 156 15.95 6.34 1.26
CA PRO A 156 16.56 5.12 0.77
C PRO A 156 17.90 4.87 1.49
N ARG A 157 18.23 3.59 1.69
CA ARG A 157 19.50 3.18 2.29
C ARG A 157 20.70 3.55 1.41
N ASP A 158 20.54 3.43 0.12
CA ASP A 158 21.49 3.80 -0.92
C ASP A 158 20.77 4.01 -2.27
N GLN A 159 21.52 4.29 -3.33
CA GLN A 159 20.97 4.59 -4.65
C GLN A 159 20.26 3.41 -5.36
N ASN A 160 20.42 2.19 -4.87
CA ASN A 160 19.82 0.99 -5.46
C ASN A 160 18.61 0.49 -4.66
N HIS A 161 18.32 1.09 -3.51
CA HIS A 161 17.21 0.69 -2.65
C HIS A 161 16.22 1.83 -2.48
N TRP A 162 14.95 1.48 -2.28
CA TRP A 162 13.89 2.42 -1.91
C TRP A 162 12.86 1.74 -1.03
N TYR A 163 11.98 2.52 -0.46
CA TYR A 163 10.94 2.04 0.44
C TYR A 163 9.57 2.47 -0.06
N TRP A 164 8.67 1.50 -0.21
CA TRP A 164 7.25 1.75 -0.33
C TRP A 164 6.56 1.45 0.99
N ALA A 165 5.59 2.30 1.33
CA ALA A 165 4.87 2.19 2.59
C ALA A 165 3.93 0.99 2.59
N GLY A 166 3.77 0.40 3.75
CA GLY A 166 2.68 -0.48 4.11
C GLY A 166 1.82 0.17 5.19
N ASP A 167 0.99 -0.63 5.85
CA ASP A 167 0.07 -0.17 6.87
C ASP A 167 0.80 0.27 8.15
N ALA A 168 0.09 0.96 9.03
CA ALA A 168 0.66 1.60 10.21
C ALA A 168 -0.17 1.34 11.48
N THR A 169 0.49 1.56 12.62
CA THR A 169 -0.17 1.53 13.93
C THR A 169 0.46 2.55 14.87
N VAL A 170 -0.18 2.82 16.00
CA VAL A 170 0.37 3.67 17.07
C VAL A 170 0.65 2.81 18.28
N ALA A 171 1.89 2.84 18.76
CA ALA A 171 2.31 2.10 19.95
C ALA A 171 3.28 2.93 20.81
N GLY A 172 3.08 2.95 22.12
CA GLY A 172 3.95 3.70 23.04
C GLY A 172 4.05 5.19 22.73
N GLY A 173 3.02 5.79 22.13
CA GLY A 173 3.00 7.20 21.74
C GLY A 173 3.76 7.50 20.43
N LEU A 174 4.30 6.50 19.73
CA LEU A 174 4.95 6.63 18.43
C LEU A 174 4.07 6.03 17.32
N VAL A 175 4.22 6.54 16.12
CA VAL A 175 3.63 5.94 14.91
C VAL A 175 4.62 4.92 14.37
N GLU A 176 4.19 3.69 14.22
CA GLU A 176 4.93 2.60 13.60
C GLU A 176 4.38 2.42 12.18
N VAL A 177 5.13 2.87 11.18
CA VAL A 177 4.82 2.70 9.76
C VAL A 177 5.68 1.57 9.22
N THR A 178 5.06 0.60 8.59
CA THR A 178 5.78 -0.46 7.92
C THR A 178 6.22 -0.03 6.54
N TYR A 179 7.34 -0.56 6.10
CA TYR A 179 7.84 -0.34 4.75
C TYR A 179 8.36 -1.63 4.16
N GLN A 180 8.17 -1.77 2.88
CA GLN A 180 8.77 -2.78 2.04
C GLN A 180 9.97 -2.18 1.34
N GLU A 181 11.17 -2.69 1.63
CA GLU A 181 12.39 -2.29 0.92
C GLU A 181 12.48 -3.07 -0.38
N TYR A 182 12.68 -2.35 -1.45
CA TYR A 182 12.95 -2.88 -2.79
C TYR A 182 14.40 -2.62 -3.17
N GLU A 183 14.96 -3.48 -4.00
CA GLU A 183 16.29 -3.33 -4.55
C GLU A 183 16.30 -3.43 -6.07
N ARG A 184 17.15 -2.62 -6.70
CA ARG A 184 17.47 -2.73 -8.11
C ARG A 184 18.67 -3.66 -8.27
N TYR A 185 18.51 -4.70 -9.07
CA TYR A 185 19.55 -5.69 -9.33
C TYR A 185 20.13 -5.62 -10.75
N GLY A 186 19.61 -4.77 -11.62
CA GLY A 186 20.05 -4.58 -13.00
C GLY A 186 19.74 -3.17 -13.51
N THR A 187 19.88 -2.97 -14.83
CA THR A 187 19.70 -1.67 -15.50
C THR A 187 18.37 -1.53 -16.25
N GLY A 188 17.64 -2.63 -16.41
CA GLY A 188 16.31 -2.62 -17.03
C GLY A 188 15.27 -1.96 -16.13
N ALA A 189 14.21 -1.43 -16.73
CA ALA A 189 13.14 -0.75 -16.01
C ALA A 189 12.48 -1.63 -14.95
N TRP A 190 12.42 -2.94 -15.20
CA TRP A 190 11.81 -3.95 -14.33
C TRP A 190 12.83 -4.79 -13.56
N ASP A 191 14.13 -4.43 -13.57
CA ASP A 191 15.18 -5.12 -12.85
C ASP A 191 15.21 -4.72 -11.38
N TRP A 192 14.10 -4.93 -10.70
CA TRP A 192 13.94 -4.67 -9.26
C TRP A 192 13.10 -5.77 -8.63
N ARG A 193 13.25 -5.93 -7.32
CA ARG A 193 12.51 -6.92 -6.53
C ARG A 193 12.34 -6.46 -5.09
N TRP A 194 11.35 -7.02 -4.42
CA TRP A 194 11.24 -6.91 -2.99
C TRP A 194 12.48 -7.51 -2.32
N HIS A 195 12.98 -6.84 -1.29
CA HIS A 195 14.18 -7.23 -0.55
C HIS A 195 13.87 -7.65 0.89
N ARG A 196 13.15 -6.81 1.66
CA ARG A 196 12.76 -7.08 3.05
C ARG A 196 11.67 -6.15 3.55
N ASN A 197 11.17 -6.48 4.75
CA ASN A 197 10.25 -5.65 5.52
C ASN A 197 11.00 -4.89 6.61
N VAL A 198 10.61 -3.65 6.87
CA VAL A 198 11.08 -2.85 8.00
C VAL A 198 9.91 -2.13 8.65
N VAL A 199 10.07 -1.73 9.91
CA VAL A 199 9.20 -0.76 10.56
C VAL A 199 9.99 0.48 10.94
N ALA A 200 9.50 1.64 10.55
CA ALA A 200 10.02 2.93 10.95
C ALA A 200 9.10 3.56 11.99
N ARG A 201 9.68 4.10 13.05
CA ARG A 201 8.95 4.75 14.15
C ARG A 201 9.10 6.25 14.05
N PHE A 202 7.98 6.96 14.12
CA PHE A 202 7.95 8.43 14.02
C PHE A 202 7.34 9.01 15.30
N ALA A 203 7.92 10.12 15.77
CA ALA A 203 7.30 10.92 16.82
C ALA A 203 6.15 11.76 16.23
N PRO A 204 4.94 11.78 16.83
CA PRO A 204 3.81 12.54 16.28
C PRO A 204 4.03 14.04 16.10
N GLY A 205 5.01 14.60 16.82
CA GLY A 205 5.44 15.99 16.69
C GLY A 205 6.55 16.22 15.64
N ARG A 206 7.12 15.13 15.08
CA ARG A 206 8.20 15.16 14.09
C ARG A 206 8.05 13.98 13.15
N LEU A 207 7.22 14.11 12.13
CA LEU A 207 6.88 13.06 11.18
C LEU A 207 7.78 13.05 9.94
N ASN A 208 8.62 14.04 9.75
CA ASN A 208 9.47 14.17 8.56
C ASN A 208 10.66 13.20 8.52
N ALA A 209 11.02 12.59 9.64
CA ALA A 209 12.09 11.59 9.71
C ALA A 209 11.84 10.58 10.82
N PRO A 210 12.20 9.30 10.65
CA PRO A 210 12.02 8.28 11.67
C PRO A 210 12.99 8.48 12.85
N VAL A 211 12.53 8.14 14.05
CA VAL A 211 13.39 8.09 15.26
C VAL A 211 14.12 6.75 15.37
N SER A 212 13.60 5.71 14.72
CA SER A 212 14.26 4.41 14.61
C SER A 212 13.69 3.61 13.42
N VAL A 213 14.52 2.73 12.87
CA VAL A 213 14.14 1.76 11.83
C VAL A 213 14.60 0.39 12.29
N THR A 214 13.72 -0.60 12.22
CA THR A 214 13.97 -1.98 12.67
C THR A 214 13.54 -2.96 11.59
N ASN A 215 14.37 -3.97 11.32
CA ASN A 215 14.00 -5.04 10.40
C ASN A 215 12.86 -5.88 10.98
N LEU A 216 11.92 -6.25 10.14
CA LEU A 216 10.86 -7.21 10.43
C LEU A 216 11.17 -8.57 9.78
N PRO A 217 10.44 -9.65 10.11
CA PRO A 217 10.58 -10.94 9.45
C PRO A 217 10.56 -10.81 7.93
N SER A 218 11.48 -11.47 7.24
CA SER A 218 11.68 -11.33 5.79
C SER A 218 12.35 -12.55 5.16
N GLY A 219 12.40 -13.68 5.90
CA GLY A 219 13.19 -14.85 5.49
C GLY A 219 12.49 -15.77 4.49
N HIS A 220 11.16 -15.62 4.29
CA HIS A 220 10.36 -16.58 3.54
C HIS A 220 9.50 -15.95 2.42
N GLY A 221 9.92 -14.80 1.88
CA GLY A 221 9.33 -14.22 0.68
C GLY A 221 7.94 -13.59 0.90
N VAL A 222 7.56 -13.31 2.15
CA VAL A 222 6.31 -12.64 2.47
C VAL A 222 6.57 -11.17 2.69
N ALA A 223 5.94 -10.32 1.87
CA ALA A 223 5.87 -8.89 2.10
C ALA A 223 4.81 -8.63 3.17
N TRP A 224 5.26 -8.40 4.41
CA TRP A 224 4.39 -8.19 5.56
C TRP A 224 3.82 -6.78 5.62
N ALA A 225 2.66 -6.66 6.27
CA ALA A 225 1.95 -5.44 6.56
C ALA A 225 1.29 -4.75 5.35
N SER A 226 0.68 -5.55 4.47
CA SER A 226 -0.39 -5.06 3.61
C SER A 226 -1.56 -4.52 4.43
N ALA A 227 -1.76 -5.05 5.65
CA ALA A 227 -2.70 -4.55 6.65
C ALA A 227 -2.20 -4.84 8.06
N VAL A 228 -2.62 -4.01 9.02
CA VAL A 228 -2.38 -4.17 10.45
C VAL A 228 -3.70 -3.99 11.21
N LEU A 229 -4.04 -4.93 12.09
CA LEU A 229 -5.29 -4.88 12.87
C LEU A 229 -5.01 -5.17 14.34
N LYS A 230 -5.44 -4.29 15.24
CA LYS A 230 -5.43 -4.54 16.69
C LYS A 230 -6.72 -5.17 17.13
N ASP A 231 -6.65 -6.36 17.68
CA ASP A 231 -7.80 -7.05 18.27
C ASP A 231 -7.37 -8.06 19.33
N GLY A 232 -8.19 -8.22 20.38
CA GLY A 232 -8.02 -9.26 21.39
C GLY A 232 -6.67 -9.29 22.12
N GLY A 233 -5.99 -8.16 22.26
CA GLY A 233 -4.68 -8.07 22.93
C GLY A 233 -3.49 -8.37 21.99
N TYR A 234 -3.74 -8.57 20.71
CA TYR A 234 -2.74 -8.77 19.68
C TYR A 234 -2.78 -7.66 18.61
N THR A 235 -1.66 -7.46 17.96
CA THR A 235 -1.55 -6.77 16.68
C THR A 235 -1.38 -7.82 15.60
N TYR A 236 -2.41 -8.03 14.78
CA TYR A 236 -2.36 -8.91 13.62
C TYR A 236 -1.69 -8.19 12.45
N VAL A 237 -0.84 -8.91 11.74
CA VAL A 237 -0.10 -8.41 10.59
C VAL A 237 -0.37 -9.31 9.41
N TYR A 238 -0.88 -8.74 8.35
CA TYR A 238 -1.23 -9.47 7.15
C TYR A 238 -0.20 -9.20 6.07
N GLY A 239 0.25 -10.25 5.41
CA GLY A 239 1.27 -10.17 4.37
C GLY A 239 0.86 -10.86 3.09
N VAL A 240 1.61 -10.61 2.04
CA VAL A 240 1.41 -11.22 0.74
C VAL A 240 2.66 -11.95 0.28
N GLU A 241 2.50 -13.20 -0.13
CA GLU A 241 3.46 -13.93 -0.94
C GLU A 241 3.11 -13.68 -2.41
N ASP A 242 3.91 -12.86 -3.07
CA ASP A 242 3.70 -12.47 -4.46
C ASP A 242 4.46 -13.38 -5.42
N LEU A 243 3.76 -14.28 -6.06
CA LEU A 243 4.30 -15.16 -7.12
C LEU A 243 3.93 -14.67 -8.53
N GLY A 244 3.53 -13.40 -8.64
CA GLY A 244 2.94 -12.85 -9.85
C GLY A 244 1.44 -13.16 -9.93
N SER A 245 1.10 -14.38 -10.31
CA SER A 245 -0.25 -14.94 -10.23
C SER A 245 -0.11 -16.45 -10.02
N PRO A 246 -0.66 -17.00 -8.93
CA PRO A 246 -1.48 -16.35 -7.90
C PRO A 246 -0.65 -15.62 -6.81
N LYS A 247 -1.34 -14.79 -6.01
CA LYS A 247 -0.85 -14.19 -4.77
C LYS A 247 -1.55 -14.81 -3.57
N TYR A 248 -0.84 -14.96 -2.45
CA TYR A 248 -1.37 -15.60 -1.25
C TYR A 248 -1.26 -14.70 -0.03
N MET A 249 -2.33 -14.66 0.73
CA MET A 249 -2.37 -14.04 2.05
C MET A 249 -1.68 -14.91 3.09
N HIS A 250 -0.85 -14.28 3.93
CA HIS A 250 -0.29 -14.83 5.14
C HIS A 250 -0.72 -14.00 6.36
N VAL A 251 -0.75 -14.61 7.55
CA VAL A 251 -1.11 -13.92 8.78
C VAL A 251 -0.08 -14.20 9.86
N ALA A 252 0.36 -13.13 10.50
CA ALA A 252 1.16 -13.17 11.72
C ALA A 252 0.46 -12.35 12.81
N ARG A 253 0.93 -12.47 14.06
CA ARG A 253 0.50 -11.64 15.16
C ARG A 253 1.65 -11.32 16.10
N VAL A 254 1.51 -10.21 16.79
CA VAL A 254 2.42 -9.78 17.86
C VAL A 254 1.60 -9.50 19.12
N SER A 255 2.02 -9.97 20.27
CA SER A 255 1.34 -9.66 21.53
C SER A 255 1.46 -8.17 21.86
N GLY A 256 0.37 -7.54 22.24
CA GLY A 256 0.29 -6.11 22.54
C GLY A 256 0.00 -5.22 21.34
N GLN A 257 0.49 -3.98 21.40
CA GLN A 257 0.10 -2.90 20.48
C GLN A 257 1.18 -2.54 19.45
N SER A 258 2.41 -3.03 19.63
CA SER A 258 3.58 -2.69 18.81
C SER A 258 3.96 -3.83 17.87
N LEU A 259 4.51 -3.49 16.73
CA LEU A 259 5.07 -4.43 15.77
C LEU A 259 6.47 -4.95 16.16
N LEU A 260 7.08 -4.37 17.21
CA LEU A 260 8.44 -4.70 17.67
C LEU A 260 8.51 -5.86 18.69
N GLY A 261 7.41 -6.56 18.91
CA GLY A 261 7.36 -7.72 19.81
C GLY A 261 7.82 -9.01 19.13
N THR A 262 7.59 -10.13 19.83
CA THR A 262 7.78 -11.47 19.26
C THR A 262 6.65 -11.78 18.29
N TRP A 263 7.00 -12.10 17.06
CA TRP A 263 6.07 -12.50 16.03
C TRP A 263 5.73 -13.97 16.13
N GLU A 264 4.46 -14.29 15.93
CA GLU A 264 3.95 -15.64 15.77
C GLU A 264 3.22 -15.74 14.43
N PHE A 265 3.46 -16.79 13.68
CA PHE A 265 2.96 -17.01 12.32
C PHE A 265 1.88 -18.09 12.33
N LEU A 266 0.78 -17.83 11.63
CA LEU A 266 -0.34 -18.77 11.53
C LEU A 266 0.05 -19.98 10.67
N LYS A 267 -0.09 -21.17 11.24
CA LYS A 267 0.14 -22.45 10.56
C LYS A 267 -1.12 -22.97 9.87
N ALA A 268 -0.93 -23.92 8.97
CA ALA A 268 -2.02 -24.57 8.24
C ALA A 268 -3.02 -25.32 9.14
N ASP A 269 -2.57 -25.76 10.32
CA ASP A 269 -3.44 -26.44 11.32
C ASP A 269 -4.20 -25.44 12.24
N GLY A 270 -4.05 -24.14 11.99
CA GLY A 270 -4.68 -23.07 12.79
C GLY A 270 -3.94 -22.73 14.09
N THR A 271 -2.80 -23.36 14.37
CA THR A 271 -1.93 -23.01 15.52
C THR A 271 -0.89 -21.96 15.14
N TRP A 272 -0.17 -21.46 16.12
CA TRP A 272 0.83 -20.39 15.93
C TRP A 272 2.25 -20.92 16.15
N SER A 273 3.21 -20.43 15.36
CA SER A 273 4.62 -20.78 15.42
C SER A 273 5.48 -19.52 15.53
N PRO A 274 6.58 -19.52 16.28
CA PRO A 274 7.54 -18.44 16.27
C PRO A 274 8.43 -18.41 14.99
N ASN A 275 8.35 -19.45 14.16
CA ASN A 275 9.17 -19.58 12.95
C ASN A 275 8.40 -19.13 11.72
N GLU A 276 8.90 -18.11 11.01
CA GLU A 276 8.29 -17.56 9.79
C GLU A 276 8.09 -18.64 8.70
N ALA A 277 8.99 -19.63 8.60
CA ALA A 277 8.89 -20.72 7.63
C ALA A 277 7.62 -21.57 7.79
N ASP A 278 6.99 -21.56 8.95
CA ASP A 278 5.77 -22.31 9.22
C ASP A 278 4.50 -21.52 8.79
N SER A 279 4.67 -20.28 8.32
CA SER A 279 3.53 -19.43 7.90
C SER A 279 2.77 -20.06 6.74
N ALA A 280 1.48 -20.27 6.92
CA ALA A 280 0.63 -20.89 5.92
C ALA A 280 -0.04 -19.86 5.00
N ARG A 281 -0.31 -20.28 3.77
CA ARG A 281 -1.18 -19.57 2.83
C ARG A 281 -2.63 -19.66 3.31
N VAL A 282 -3.19 -18.56 3.79
CA VAL A 282 -4.54 -18.51 4.36
C VAL A 282 -5.60 -18.50 3.25
N MET A 283 -5.36 -17.73 2.21
CA MET A 283 -6.19 -17.67 1.00
C MET A 283 -5.39 -17.17 -0.20
N SER A 284 -5.89 -17.46 -1.39
CA SER A 284 -5.44 -16.84 -2.65
C SER A 284 -6.40 -15.73 -3.06
N GLY A 285 -5.99 -14.91 -4.03
CA GLY A 285 -6.89 -13.91 -4.62
C GLY A 285 -6.87 -12.55 -3.94
N VAL A 286 -5.86 -12.28 -3.12
CA VAL A 286 -5.56 -10.94 -2.60
C VAL A 286 -4.61 -10.19 -3.55
N ALA A 287 -4.70 -8.86 -3.58
CA ALA A 287 -3.73 -7.98 -4.21
C ALA A 287 -2.50 -7.80 -3.30
N ASN A 288 -1.49 -7.05 -3.73
CA ASN A 288 -0.33 -6.73 -2.88
C ASN A 288 -0.71 -5.82 -1.72
N GLU A 289 -1.64 -4.91 -1.97
CA GLU A 289 -2.23 -4.08 -0.93
C GLU A 289 -3.70 -4.46 -0.76
N TYR A 290 -4.10 -4.68 0.48
CA TYR A 290 -5.44 -5.01 0.91
C TYR A 290 -5.60 -4.62 2.38
N SER A 291 -6.81 -4.59 2.89
CA SER A 291 -7.07 -4.31 4.30
C SER A 291 -7.89 -5.41 4.98
N VAL A 292 -7.73 -5.53 6.29
CA VAL A 292 -8.59 -6.34 7.15
C VAL A 292 -9.08 -5.45 8.28
N THR A 293 -10.40 -5.33 8.41
CA THR A 293 -11.05 -4.42 9.36
C THR A 293 -12.13 -5.15 10.14
N LYS A 294 -12.27 -4.84 11.42
CA LYS A 294 -13.37 -5.34 12.25
C LYS A 294 -14.62 -4.52 11.97
N VAL A 295 -15.70 -5.20 11.59
CA VAL A 295 -17.01 -4.59 11.33
C VAL A 295 -18.07 -5.36 12.12
N GLY A 296 -18.66 -4.71 13.12
CA GLY A 296 -19.56 -5.39 14.05
C GLY A 296 -18.85 -6.51 14.81
N SER A 297 -19.38 -7.72 14.74
CA SER A 297 -18.80 -8.93 15.36
C SER A 297 -17.91 -9.73 14.42
N GLY A 298 -17.77 -9.32 13.15
CA GLY A 298 -16.98 -10.02 12.13
C GLY A 298 -15.80 -9.19 11.61
N TYR A 299 -15.11 -9.73 10.62
CA TYR A 299 -13.96 -9.12 9.97
C TYR A 299 -14.21 -9.08 8.47
N VAL A 300 -13.83 -7.97 7.85
CA VAL A 300 -13.94 -7.73 6.41
C VAL A 300 -12.55 -7.54 5.84
N LEU A 301 -12.22 -8.31 4.84
CA LEU A 301 -11.05 -8.11 3.98
C LEU A 301 -11.52 -7.38 2.72
N ILE A 302 -10.88 -6.25 2.39
CA ILE A 302 -11.09 -5.49 1.14
C ILE A 302 -9.85 -5.60 0.27
N THR A 303 -10.04 -5.92 -1.00
CA THR A 303 -8.96 -6.05 -1.98
C THR A 303 -9.46 -5.77 -3.39
N HIS A 304 -8.57 -5.46 -4.33
CA HIS A 304 -8.88 -5.63 -5.74
C HIS A 304 -9.02 -7.10 -6.08
N ASP A 305 -9.96 -7.41 -6.96
CA ASP A 305 -10.15 -8.77 -7.47
C ASP A 305 -8.96 -9.19 -8.34
N THR A 306 -8.28 -10.26 -7.96
CA THR A 306 -7.10 -10.76 -8.69
C THR A 306 -7.41 -11.98 -9.55
N THR A 307 -8.68 -12.35 -9.73
CA THR A 307 -9.08 -13.40 -10.65
C THR A 307 -8.88 -13.02 -12.12
N GLU A 308 -8.80 -11.72 -12.38
CA GLU A 308 -8.39 -11.12 -13.65
C GLU A 308 -7.23 -10.15 -13.42
N VAL A 309 -6.32 -10.08 -14.37
CA VAL A 309 -5.19 -9.14 -14.29
C VAL A 309 -5.73 -7.71 -14.36
N LEU A 310 -5.41 -6.90 -13.35
CA LEU A 310 -5.85 -5.51 -13.22
C LEU A 310 -7.37 -5.34 -13.34
N SER A 311 -8.10 -6.24 -12.70
CA SER A 311 -9.55 -6.16 -12.61
C SER A 311 -10.01 -4.80 -12.08
N PRO A 312 -11.04 -4.18 -12.66
CA PRO A 312 -11.62 -2.96 -12.12
C PRO A 312 -12.44 -3.20 -10.83
N ASN A 313 -12.61 -4.46 -10.42
CA ASN A 313 -13.50 -4.78 -9.34
C ASN A 313 -12.79 -4.76 -7.98
N ILE A 314 -13.37 -4.02 -7.03
CA ILE A 314 -13.06 -4.12 -5.61
C ILE A 314 -14.03 -5.13 -5.00
N VAL A 315 -13.49 -6.05 -4.20
CA VAL A 315 -14.24 -7.13 -3.58
C VAL A 315 -13.98 -7.21 -2.08
N ALA A 316 -14.94 -7.77 -1.36
CA ALA A 316 -14.84 -8.08 0.06
C ALA A 316 -14.91 -9.57 0.30
N TYR A 317 -14.22 -10.02 1.33
CA TYR A 317 -14.39 -11.34 1.94
C TYR A 317 -14.64 -11.16 3.44
N THR A 318 -15.30 -12.12 4.08
CA THR A 318 -15.64 -11.99 5.50
C THR A 318 -15.14 -13.18 6.31
N SER A 319 -14.93 -12.95 7.61
CA SER A 319 -14.50 -13.97 8.57
C SER A 319 -15.09 -13.71 9.94
N CYS A 320 -15.20 -14.80 10.75
CA CYS A 320 -15.52 -14.75 12.18
C CYS A 320 -14.29 -14.48 13.06
N SER A 321 -13.10 -14.51 12.49
CA SER A 321 -11.81 -14.43 13.18
C SER A 321 -10.89 -13.48 12.44
N PRO A 322 -10.02 -12.71 13.16
CA PRO A 322 -9.07 -11.82 12.52
C PRO A 322 -8.07 -12.56 11.63
N PHE A 323 -7.87 -13.85 11.81
CA PHE A 323 -6.92 -14.66 11.04
C PHE A 323 -7.58 -15.62 10.03
N GLY A 324 -8.86 -15.41 9.74
CA GLY A 324 -9.59 -16.19 8.74
C GLY A 324 -10.28 -17.44 9.29
N PRO A 325 -10.77 -18.36 8.43
CA PRO A 325 -10.74 -18.24 6.98
C PRO A 325 -11.62 -17.10 6.47
N PHE A 326 -11.15 -16.36 5.46
CA PHE A 326 -11.93 -15.35 4.76
C PHE A 326 -12.66 -15.98 3.58
N THR A 327 -13.97 -15.82 3.52
CA THR A 327 -14.85 -16.48 2.54
C THR A 327 -15.98 -15.56 2.10
N GLY A 328 -16.84 -16.03 1.20
CA GLY A 328 -18.03 -15.29 0.80
C GLY A 328 -17.72 -14.06 0.00
N LYS A 329 -16.96 -14.20 -1.11
CA LYS A 329 -16.64 -13.09 -2.01
C LYS A 329 -17.86 -12.26 -2.36
N GLN A 330 -17.80 -10.95 -2.11
CA GLN A 330 -18.85 -9.99 -2.38
C GLN A 330 -18.29 -8.88 -3.26
N HIS A 331 -19.06 -8.42 -4.23
CA HIS A 331 -18.73 -7.25 -5.03
C HIS A 331 -18.93 -5.99 -4.17
N VAL A 332 -17.95 -5.09 -4.17
CA VAL A 332 -17.98 -3.79 -3.48
C VAL A 332 -18.18 -2.66 -4.47
N TYR A 333 -17.33 -2.58 -5.50
CA TYR A 333 -17.37 -1.49 -6.47
C TYR A 333 -16.67 -1.90 -7.78
N THR A 334 -17.12 -1.33 -8.89
CA THR A 334 -16.38 -1.41 -10.17
C THR A 334 -15.87 -0.02 -10.48
N THR A 335 -14.56 0.14 -10.54
CA THR A 335 -13.89 1.42 -10.74
C THR A 335 -14.09 1.90 -12.18
N PRO A 336 -14.64 3.09 -12.40
CA PRO A 336 -14.94 3.59 -13.75
C PRO A 336 -13.71 4.06 -14.53
N GLU A 337 -12.59 4.27 -13.84
CA GLU A 337 -11.35 4.77 -14.43
C GLU A 337 -10.61 3.70 -15.25
N THR A 338 -10.79 2.41 -14.93
CA THR A 338 -10.09 1.31 -15.63
C THR A 338 -10.52 1.23 -17.09
N LYS A 339 -9.72 1.83 -17.97
CA LYS A 339 -10.00 1.94 -19.40
C LYS A 339 -8.73 2.27 -20.19
N GLY A 340 -8.46 1.52 -21.25
CA GLY A 340 -7.29 1.75 -22.09
C GLY A 340 -5.99 1.52 -21.33
N ASN A 341 -5.18 2.57 -21.19
CA ASN A 341 -3.93 2.51 -20.41
C ASN A 341 -4.13 2.71 -18.91
N ILE A 342 -5.32 3.14 -18.49
CA ILE A 342 -5.61 3.47 -17.10
C ILE A 342 -6.07 2.19 -16.37
N PHE A 343 -5.54 1.96 -15.20
CA PHE A 343 -5.93 0.88 -14.30
C PHE A 343 -6.07 1.39 -12.86
N THR A 344 -6.72 0.59 -12.03
CA THR A 344 -6.92 0.88 -10.61
C THR A 344 -6.38 -0.26 -9.76
N TYR A 345 -5.95 0.06 -8.54
CA TYR A 345 -5.27 -0.87 -7.64
C TYR A 345 -5.29 -0.35 -6.19
N ASN A 346 -4.69 -1.08 -5.27
CA ASN A 346 -4.46 -0.69 -3.88
C ASN A 346 -5.75 -0.31 -3.14
N ALA A 347 -6.80 -1.15 -3.27
CA ALA A 347 -8.02 -0.95 -2.48
C ALA A 347 -7.73 -1.20 -1.00
N HIS A 348 -7.96 -0.16 -0.15
CA HIS A 348 -7.65 -0.20 1.28
C HIS A 348 -8.74 0.49 2.10
N ALA A 349 -9.05 -0.07 3.28
CA ALA A 349 -10.04 0.50 4.19
C ALA A 349 -9.38 1.40 5.26
N HIS A 350 -10.10 2.45 5.65
CA HIS A 350 -9.68 3.48 6.61
C HIS A 350 -10.68 3.54 7.77
N PRO A 351 -10.65 2.59 8.72
CA PRO A 351 -11.67 2.48 9.76
C PRO A 351 -11.68 3.64 10.76
N GLU A 352 -10.59 4.39 10.87
CA GLU A 352 -10.47 5.56 11.74
C GLU A 352 -10.98 6.86 11.09
N VAL A 353 -11.14 6.86 9.77
CA VAL A 353 -11.59 8.03 9.00
C VAL A 353 -13.11 8.14 9.02
N ALA A 354 -13.61 9.32 9.36
CA ALA A 354 -15.05 9.57 9.40
C ALA A 354 -15.66 9.55 7.99
N GLY A 355 -16.72 8.76 7.82
CA GLY A 355 -17.49 8.61 6.58
C GLY A 355 -18.94 8.20 6.87
N ASN A 356 -19.71 7.93 5.82
CA ASN A 356 -21.07 7.39 5.92
C ASN A 356 -21.10 5.85 6.02
N GLY A 357 -19.97 5.24 6.31
CA GLY A 357 -19.73 3.82 6.43
C GLY A 357 -18.25 3.55 6.66
N LEU A 358 -17.78 2.39 6.26
CA LEU A 358 -16.34 2.12 6.18
C LEU A 358 -15.78 2.86 4.96
N VAL A 359 -14.87 3.79 5.20
CA VAL A 359 -14.17 4.49 4.12
C VAL A 359 -13.17 3.56 3.48
N ILE A 360 -13.19 3.50 2.15
CA ILE A 360 -12.23 2.74 1.33
C ILE A 360 -11.60 3.69 0.32
N SER A 361 -10.30 3.61 0.13
CA SER A 361 -9.63 4.24 -1.01
C SER A 361 -9.24 3.22 -2.07
N TYR A 362 -9.02 3.68 -3.28
CA TYR A 362 -8.27 3.00 -4.33
C TYR A 362 -7.44 4.01 -5.12
N ASN A 363 -6.35 3.54 -5.72
CA ASN A 363 -5.47 4.37 -6.52
C ASN A 363 -5.73 4.18 -8.01
N VAL A 364 -5.43 5.21 -8.78
CA VAL A 364 -5.49 5.24 -10.24
C VAL A 364 -4.09 5.37 -10.79
N ASN A 365 -3.76 4.65 -11.86
CA ASN A 365 -2.45 4.69 -12.50
C ASN A 365 -2.58 4.48 -14.01
N SER A 366 -1.50 4.66 -14.75
CA SER A 366 -1.41 4.40 -16.19
C SER A 366 -0.16 3.58 -16.53
N PHE A 367 -0.28 2.72 -17.53
CA PHE A 367 0.88 2.08 -18.14
C PHE A 367 1.74 3.04 -18.97
N VAL A 368 1.25 4.25 -19.22
CA VAL A 368 1.93 5.28 -20.01
C VAL A 368 2.31 6.43 -19.09
N ASN A 369 3.59 6.56 -18.80
CA ASN A 369 4.12 7.54 -17.84
C ASN A 369 3.71 8.98 -18.15
N THR A 370 3.70 9.35 -19.41
CA THR A 370 3.33 10.70 -19.82
C THR A 370 1.86 11.06 -19.52
N ASP A 371 1.01 10.05 -19.25
CA ASP A 371 -0.37 10.32 -18.83
C ASP A 371 -0.41 11.01 -17.48
N HIS A 372 0.50 10.67 -16.55
CA HIS A 372 0.63 11.32 -15.23
C HIS A 372 0.99 12.82 -15.34
N TYR A 373 1.63 13.23 -16.44
CA TYR A 373 1.96 14.63 -16.69
C TYR A 373 0.82 15.38 -17.38
N ARG A 374 0.03 14.68 -18.20
CA ARG A 374 -1.10 15.27 -18.94
C ARG A 374 -2.34 15.48 -18.08
N ASP A 375 -2.53 14.59 -17.12
CA ASP A 375 -3.70 14.59 -16.23
C ASP A 375 -3.28 14.16 -14.82
N VAL A 376 -3.17 15.14 -13.92
CA VAL A 376 -2.79 14.89 -12.51
C VAL A 376 -3.81 14.10 -11.73
N THR A 377 -5.03 13.93 -12.24
CA THR A 377 -6.05 13.09 -11.60
C THR A 377 -5.69 11.61 -11.68
N ILE A 378 -4.88 11.23 -12.66
CA ILE A 378 -4.17 9.96 -12.68
C ILE A 378 -3.08 10.06 -11.59
N TYR A 379 -3.00 9.08 -10.71
CA TYR A 379 -2.13 9.05 -9.54
C TYR A 379 -2.64 9.81 -8.32
N ARG A 380 -3.97 9.85 -8.16
CA ARG A 380 -4.63 10.36 -6.95
C ARG A 380 -5.61 9.32 -6.42
N PRO A 381 -5.78 9.21 -5.08
CA PRO A 381 -6.76 8.31 -4.50
C PRO A 381 -8.18 8.73 -4.85
N ARG A 382 -9.07 7.74 -4.91
CA ARG A 382 -10.53 7.87 -4.92
C ARG A 382 -11.07 7.24 -3.67
N PHE A 383 -12.16 7.76 -3.16
CA PHE A 383 -12.74 7.31 -1.90
C PHE A 383 -14.19 6.86 -2.06
N LEU A 384 -14.53 5.83 -1.31
CA LEU A 384 -15.85 5.20 -1.25
C LEU A 384 -16.30 5.10 0.21
N ASP A 385 -17.60 5.20 0.45
CA ASP A 385 -18.27 4.80 1.68
C ASP A 385 -18.97 3.45 1.46
N VAL A 386 -18.64 2.45 2.26
CA VAL A 386 -19.24 1.12 2.20
C VAL A 386 -20.02 0.84 3.47
N THR A 387 -21.32 0.58 3.32
CA THR A 387 -22.17 0.18 4.44
C THR A 387 -22.39 -1.34 4.43
N PHE A 388 -22.55 -1.89 5.62
CA PHE A 388 -22.77 -3.32 5.83
C PHE A 388 -24.07 -3.59 6.57
N GLN A 389 -24.60 -4.81 6.45
CA GLN A 389 -25.76 -5.31 7.18
C GLN A 389 -25.47 -6.67 7.79
#